data_d24883633c4bf860f7ba423ba4e9843f
#
_entry.id   d24883633c4bf860f7ba423ba4e9843f
#
_cell.length_a   1.000
_cell.length_b   1.000
_cell.length_c   1.000
_cell.angle_alpha   90.00
_cell.angle_beta   90.00
_cell.angle_gamma   90.00
#
_symmetry.space_group_name_H-M   'P 1'
#
loop_
_entity.id
_entity.type
_entity.pdbx_description
1 polymer ?
#
loop_
_entity_poly.entity_id
_entity_poly.type
_entity_poly.pdbx_seq_one_letter_code
_entity_poly.pdbx_strand_id
1 'polypeptide(L)'
;GASQYHLARTWWADGYEARAEAGEWPTPAAYLAEFARVTETRRLSLAEWASARAAAMTRIDGSMVALRRASELGVVSLLSNNPAATASALPILAPDVVEILGRNQLFSYMLGARKPGEEIYRRALAHYGVDAADAFLADDSLANVEGARSVGMTAFQLLRVDGQFQTDALLAAVETFAARSR
;
A
#
# COMPACT_ATOMS: atom_id res chain seq x y z
N GLY A 1 -24.96 10.96 6.46
CA GLY A 1 -23.96 10.33 5.60
C GLY A 1 -24.36 8.90 5.30
N ALA A 2 -23.81 8.33 4.24
CA ALA A 2 -24.08 6.93 3.88
C ALA A 2 -23.62 5.99 5.01
N SER A 3 -24.38 4.93 5.26
CA SER A 3 -23.99 3.93 6.24
C SER A 3 -22.79 3.12 5.74
N GLN A 4 -21.99 2.56 6.65
CA GLN A 4 -20.88 1.68 6.29
C GLN A 4 -21.34 0.49 5.43
N TYR A 5 -22.54 -0.05 5.71
CA TYR A 5 -23.15 -1.12 4.92
C TYR A 5 -23.45 -0.68 3.48
N HIS A 6 -23.98 0.53 3.28
CA HIS A 6 -24.26 1.08 1.96
C HIS A 6 -22.95 1.23 1.15
N LEU A 7 -21.91 1.84 1.74
CA LEU A 7 -20.60 1.98 1.10
C LEU A 7 -20.00 0.63 0.75
N ALA A 8 -20.08 -0.36 1.65
CA ALA A 8 -19.54 -1.70 1.39
C ALA A 8 -20.20 -2.35 0.17
N ARG A 9 -21.52 -2.19 0.01
CA ARG A 9 -22.26 -2.77 -1.13
C ARG A 9 -22.06 -2.02 -2.44
N THR A 10 -22.07 -0.70 -2.41
CA THR A 10 -22.07 0.12 -3.64
C THR A 10 -20.68 0.38 -4.17
N TRP A 11 -19.64 0.39 -3.33
CA TRP A 11 -18.27 0.71 -3.75
C TRP A 11 -17.38 -0.51 -3.77
N TRP A 12 -17.29 -1.25 -2.66
CA TRP A 12 -16.36 -2.39 -2.59
C TRP A 12 -16.91 -3.66 -3.23
N ALA A 13 -18.16 -4.04 -2.98
CA ALA A 13 -18.72 -5.28 -3.51
C ALA A 13 -18.85 -5.27 -5.04
N ASP A 14 -19.15 -4.11 -5.62
CA ASP A 14 -19.27 -3.94 -7.07
C ASP A 14 -17.91 -3.69 -7.77
N GLY A 15 -16.81 -3.77 -7.02
CA GLY A 15 -15.44 -3.72 -7.55
C GLY A 15 -14.94 -2.34 -7.96
N TYR A 16 -15.62 -1.25 -7.60
CA TYR A 16 -15.19 0.11 -7.95
C TYR A 16 -13.83 0.45 -7.32
N GLU A 17 -13.57 0.05 -6.07
CA GLU A 17 -12.27 0.27 -5.46
C GLU A 17 -11.16 -0.45 -6.23
N ALA A 18 -11.38 -1.69 -6.67
CA ALA A 18 -10.42 -2.44 -7.46
C ALA A 18 -10.11 -1.78 -8.80
N ARG A 19 -11.10 -1.18 -9.46
CA ARG A 19 -10.94 -0.41 -10.70
C ARG A 19 -10.16 0.88 -10.45
N ALA A 20 -10.45 1.58 -9.35
CA ALA A 20 -9.72 2.78 -8.94
C ALA A 20 -8.24 2.48 -8.65
N GLU A 21 -7.95 1.38 -7.94
CA GLU A 21 -6.60 0.90 -7.69
C GLU A 21 -5.86 0.45 -8.95
N ALA A 22 -6.60 0.06 -10.00
CA ALA A 22 -6.04 -0.24 -11.32
C ALA A 22 -5.85 1.03 -12.19
N GLY A 23 -6.23 2.22 -11.70
CA GLY A 23 -5.98 3.50 -12.36
C GLY A 23 -7.12 4.03 -13.23
N GLU A 24 -8.33 3.47 -13.14
CA GLU A 24 -9.45 3.93 -13.96
C GLU A 24 -9.79 5.41 -13.72
N TRP A 25 -9.64 5.88 -12.50
CA TRP A 25 -9.76 7.30 -12.14
C TRP A 25 -8.41 7.83 -11.65
N PRO A 26 -7.54 8.32 -12.57
CA PRO A 26 -6.13 8.57 -12.26
C PRO A 26 -5.87 9.85 -11.47
N THR A 27 -6.91 10.61 -11.12
CA THR A 27 -6.78 11.83 -10.29
C THR A 27 -7.65 11.75 -9.05
N PRO A 28 -7.28 12.43 -7.94
CA PRO A 28 -8.12 12.51 -6.74
C PRO A 28 -9.52 13.06 -7.05
N ALA A 29 -9.60 14.06 -7.92
CA ALA A 29 -10.86 14.68 -8.29
C ALA A 29 -11.79 13.72 -9.05
N ALA A 30 -11.25 12.93 -9.97
CA ALA A 30 -12.00 11.92 -10.72
C ALA A 30 -12.48 10.79 -9.78
N TYR A 31 -11.58 10.27 -8.93
CA TYR A 31 -11.92 9.26 -7.92
C TYR A 31 -13.05 9.72 -7.00
N LEU A 32 -12.93 10.92 -6.41
CA LEU A 32 -13.92 11.44 -5.46
C LEU A 32 -15.25 11.79 -6.13
N ALA A 33 -15.23 12.19 -7.40
CA ALA A 33 -16.45 12.43 -8.16
C ALA A 33 -17.21 11.12 -8.42
N GLU A 34 -16.51 10.07 -8.84
CA GLU A 34 -17.11 8.74 -9.08
C GLU A 34 -17.57 8.10 -7.78
N PHE A 35 -16.78 8.20 -6.71
CA PHE A 35 -17.17 7.74 -5.38
C PHE A 35 -18.50 8.37 -4.95
N ALA A 36 -18.63 9.69 -5.05
CA ALA A 36 -19.86 10.40 -4.68
C ALA A 36 -21.05 9.98 -5.54
N ARG A 37 -20.84 9.78 -6.84
CA ARG A 37 -21.87 9.36 -7.80
C ARG A 37 -22.41 7.95 -7.46
N VAL A 38 -21.49 7.00 -7.26
CA VAL A 38 -21.84 5.58 -7.03
C VAL A 38 -22.46 5.38 -5.65
N THR A 39 -21.95 6.08 -4.65
CA THR A 39 -22.44 5.95 -3.27
C THR A 39 -23.59 6.90 -2.93
N GLU A 40 -24.07 7.69 -3.91
CA GLU A 40 -25.15 8.67 -3.74
C GLU A 40 -24.88 9.63 -2.56
N THR A 41 -23.61 9.99 -2.36
CA THR A 41 -23.20 10.92 -1.31
C THR A 41 -22.83 12.28 -1.87
N ARG A 42 -22.70 13.27 -1.00
CA ARG A 42 -22.10 14.55 -1.43
C ARG A 42 -20.64 14.35 -1.83
N ARG A 43 -20.18 15.13 -2.79
CA ARG A 43 -18.78 15.14 -3.16
C ARG A 43 -17.93 15.66 -2.00
N LEU A 44 -16.90 14.90 -1.63
CA LEU A 44 -15.92 15.28 -0.63
C LEU A 44 -14.76 16.02 -1.30
N SER A 45 -14.19 16.98 -0.58
CA SER A 45 -12.85 17.46 -0.89
C SER A 45 -11.80 16.39 -0.51
N LEU A 46 -10.61 16.47 -1.09
CA LEU A 46 -9.50 15.57 -0.71
C LEU A 46 -9.17 15.67 0.79
N ALA A 47 -9.24 16.86 1.36
CA ALA A 47 -8.96 17.09 2.79
C ALA A 47 -10.01 16.40 3.69
N GLU A 48 -11.30 16.50 3.36
CA GLU A 48 -12.37 15.83 4.10
C GLU A 48 -12.23 14.31 4.00
N TRP A 49 -11.94 13.80 2.79
CA TRP A 49 -11.72 12.37 2.56
C TRP A 49 -10.50 11.88 3.36
N ALA A 50 -9.36 12.61 3.30
CA ALA A 50 -8.16 12.27 4.05
C ALA A 50 -8.39 12.28 5.57
N SER A 51 -9.12 13.27 6.09
CA SER A 51 -9.47 13.33 7.51
C SER A 51 -10.29 12.14 7.97
N ALA A 52 -11.31 11.75 7.19
CA ALA A 52 -12.13 10.58 7.48
C ALA A 52 -11.31 9.28 7.42
N ARG A 53 -10.39 9.17 6.45
CA ARG A 53 -9.50 8.02 6.31
C ARG A 53 -8.50 7.93 7.47
N ALA A 54 -7.89 9.05 7.86
CA ALA A 54 -6.96 9.12 8.98
C ALA A 54 -7.59 8.67 10.30
N ALA A 55 -8.86 9.03 10.55
CA ALA A 55 -9.60 8.60 11.72
C ALA A 55 -9.81 7.07 11.81
N ALA A 56 -9.71 6.36 10.69
CA ALA A 56 -9.85 4.90 10.60
C ALA A 56 -8.48 4.18 10.58
N MET A 57 -7.37 4.91 10.61
CA MET A 57 -6.02 4.34 10.57
C MET A 57 -5.41 4.28 11.96
N THR A 58 -4.65 3.24 12.20
CA THR A 58 -3.84 3.09 13.43
C THR A 58 -2.40 2.80 13.03
N ARG A 59 -1.49 3.58 13.58
CA ARG A 59 -0.07 3.38 13.39
C ARG A 59 0.39 2.12 14.09
N ILE A 60 1.29 1.36 13.45
CA ILE A 60 1.94 0.19 14.00
C ILE A 60 3.41 0.55 14.25
N ASP A 61 3.74 0.92 15.50
CA ASP A 61 5.06 1.46 15.84
C ASP A 61 6.20 0.49 15.51
N GLY A 62 6.03 -0.81 15.76
CA GLY A 62 7.04 -1.80 15.41
C GLY A 62 7.30 -1.91 13.91
N SER A 63 6.27 -1.70 13.05
CA SER A 63 6.47 -1.62 11.60
C SER A 63 7.27 -0.38 11.20
N MET A 64 7.11 0.74 11.92
CA MET A 64 7.92 1.95 11.69
C MET A 64 9.38 1.75 12.09
N VAL A 65 9.64 0.99 13.17
CA VAL A 65 11.01 0.59 13.56
C VAL A 65 11.64 -0.24 12.44
N ALA A 66 10.95 -1.25 11.94
CA ALA A 66 11.45 -2.08 10.85
C ALA A 66 11.68 -1.28 9.56
N LEU A 67 10.80 -0.33 9.22
CA LEU A 67 10.94 0.53 8.04
C LEU A 67 12.16 1.46 8.16
N ARG A 68 12.37 2.09 9.32
CA ARG A 68 13.59 2.91 9.56
C ARG A 68 14.85 2.07 9.45
N ARG A 69 14.84 0.87 10.07
CA ARG A 69 15.98 -0.03 9.96
C ARG A 69 16.25 -0.46 8.52
N ALA A 70 15.22 -0.78 7.75
CA ALA A 70 15.35 -1.10 6.33
C ALA A 70 15.96 0.08 5.53
N SER A 71 15.57 1.32 5.83
CA SER A 71 16.11 2.51 5.15
C SER A 71 17.58 2.79 5.44
N GLU A 72 18.11 2.28 6.57
CA GLU A 72 19.55 2.31 6.89
C GLU A 72 20.36 1.24 6.12
N LEU A 73 19.67 0.17 5.70
CA LEU A 73 20.31 -1.00 5.07
C LEU A 73 20.21 -0.97 3.53
N GLY A 74 19.28 -0.22 2.99
CA GLY A 74 19.07 -0.13 1.54
C GLY A 74 17.95 0.84 1.14
N VAL A 75 17.60 0.80 -0.14
CA VAL A 75 16.50 1.62 -0.66
C VAL A 75 15.16 1.01 -0.22
N VAL A 76 14.31 1.84 0.35
CA VAL A 76 12.96 1.44 0.75
C VAL A 76 11.90 2.11 -0.12
N SER A 77 10.79 1.42 -0.34
CA SER A 77 9.67 1.89 -1.13
C SER A 77 8.33 1.42 -0.56
N LEU A 78 7.27 2.17 -0.83
CA LEU A 78 5.91 1.72 -0.68
C LEU A 78 5.43 1.10 -1.99
N LEU A 79 4.86 -0.12 -1.93
CA LEU A 79 4.09 -0.72 -3.01
C LEU A 79 2.68 -1.04 -2.50
N SER A 80 1.72 -0.18 -2.82
CA SER A 80 0.38 -0.22 -2.20
C SER A 80 -0.74 -0.29 -3.24
N ASN A 81 -1.72 -1.19 -3.00
CA ASN A 81 -2.97 -1.20 -3.75
C ASN A 81 -3.85 -0.06 -3.25
N ASN A 82 -3.75 1.09 -3.89
CA ASN A 82 -4.52 2.28 -3.52
C ASN A 82 -4.74 3.21 -4.72
N PRO A 83 -5.86 3.96 -4.73
CA PRO A 83 -6.19 4.92 -5.77
C PRO A 83 -5.42 6.24 -5.61
N ALA A 84 -5.57 7.12 -6.61
CA ALA A 84 -4.93 8.43 -6.66
C ALA A 84 -5.25 9.33 -5.44
N ALA A 85 -6.43 9.20 -4.86
CA ALA A 85 -6.81 9.97 -3.67
C ALA A 85 -5.92 9.61 -2.47
N THR A 86 -5.64 8.32 -2.23
CA THR A 86 -4.74 7.88 -1.14
C THR A 86 -3.31 8.37 -1.37
N ALA A 87 -2.80 8.25 -2.60
CA ALA A 87 -1.45 8.72 -2.92
C ALA A 87 -1.29 10.22 -2.65
N SER A 88 -2.24 11.02 -3.09
CA SER A 88 -2.21 12.49 -2.88
C SER A 88 -2.43 12.89 -1.42
N ALA A 89 -3.13 12.06 -0.65
CA ALA A 89 -3.37 12.31 0.77
C ALA A 89 -2.28 11.73 1.69
N LEU A 90 -1.33 10.95 1.18
CA LEU A 90 -0.33 10.25 2.01
C LEU A 90 0.44 11.19 2.96
N PRO A 91 0.81 12.43 2.58
CA PRO A 91 1.44 13.37 3.51
C PRO A 91 0.59 13.76 4.72
N ILE A 92 -0.74 13.61 4.61
CA ILE A 92 -1.68 13.84 5.72
C ILE A 92 -1.89 12.54 6.50
N LEU A 93 -1.98 11.40 5.80
CA LEU A 93 -2.31 10.09 6.38
C LEU A 93 -1.14 9.49 7.15
N ALA A 94 0.08 9.64 6.64
CA ALA A 94 1.29 9.01 7.18
C ALA A 94 2.54 9.89 6.89
N PRO A 95 2.65 11.08 7.51
CA PRO A 95 3.74 12.01 7.24
C PRO A 95 5.13 11.45 7.56
N ASP A 96 5.25 10.65 8.60
CA ASP A 96 6.48 9.97 8.99
C ASP A 96 6.92 8.86 8.01
N VAL A 97 5.97 8.19 7.35
CA VAL A 97 6.27 7.28 6.24
C VAL A 97 6.81 8.06 5.04
N VAL A 98 6.18 9.19 4.71
CA VAL A 98 6.65 10.05 3.61
C VAL A 98 8.05 10.59 3.88
N GLU A 99 8.36 10.96 5.13
CA GLU A 99 9.70 11.41 5.53
C GLU A 99 10.77 10.35 5.24
N ILE A 100 10.49 9.07 5.54
CA ILE A 100 11.44 7.97 5.32
C ILE A 100 11.55 7.60 3.83
N LEU A 101 10.42 7.52 3.13
CA LEU A 101 10.38 7.03 1.75
C LEU A 101 10.75 8.10 0.72
N GLY A 102 10.55 9.37 1.03
CA GLY A 102 10.72 10.44 0.06
C GLY A 102 9.85 10.22 -1.18
N ARG A 103 10.49 10.08 -2.35
CA ARG A 103 9.81 9.84 -3.63
C ARG A 103 9.54 8.38 -3.93
N ASN A 104 10.03 7.46 -3.10
CA ASN A 104 9.91 6.02 -3.33
C ASN A 104 8.53 5.51 -2.92
N GLN A 105 7.49 5.97 -3.60
CA GLN A 105 6.10 5.65 -3.31
C GLN A 105 5.41 5.19 -4.59
N LEU A 106 5.22 3.87 -4.70
CA LEU A 106 4.52 3.27 -5.82
C LEU A 106 3.12 2.84 -5.39
N PHE A 107 2.13 3.34 -6.11
CA PHE A 107 0.75 2.94 -5.95
C PHE A 107 0.28 2.18 -7.18
N SER A 108 -0.61 1.22 -6.97
CA SER A 108 -1.14 0.38 -8.04
C SER A 108 -1.77 1.17 -9.18
N TYR A 109 -2.48 2.29 -8.87
CA TYR A 109 -3.07 3.14 -9.89
C TYR A 109 -2.04 3.76 -10.84
N MET A 110 -0.82 4.04 -10.37
CA MET A 110 0.28 4.58 -11.18
C MET A 110 0.88 3.50 -12.09
N LEU A 111 0.86 2.27 -11.60
CA LEU A 111 1.43 1.13 -12.31
C LEU A 111 0.40 0.44 -13.23
N GLY A 112 -0.90 0.76 -13.13
CA GLY A 112 -1.95 0.08 -13.89
C GLY A 112 -2.05 -1.42 -13.61
N ALA A 113 -1.60 -1.87 -12.43
CA ALA A 113 -1.59 -3.26 -12.01
C ALA A 113 -1.75 -3.33 -10.48
N ARG A 114 -2.27 -4.46 -9.96
CA ARG A 114 -2.57 -4.64 -8.54
C ARG A 114 -1.94 -5.92 -8.00
N LYS A 115 -1.49 -5.90 -6.74
CA LYS A 115 -1.21 -7.11 -5.97
C LYS A 115 -2.51 -7.92 -5.83
N PRO A 116 -2.47 -9.26 -5.90
CA PRO A 116 -1.32 -10.15 -5.98
C PRO A 116 -0.83 -10.47 -7.40
N GLY A 117 -1.35 -9.82 -8.46
CA GLY A 117 -0.92 -10.08 -9.83
C GLY A 117 0.59 -9.87 -10.02
N GLU A 118 1.25 -10.75 -10.77
CA GLU A 118 2.71 -10.69 -10.98
C GLU A 118 3.18 -9.39 -11.63
N GLU A 119 2.33 -8.80 -12.45
CA GLU A 119 2.67 -7.61 -13.25
C GLU A 119 3.04 -6.40 -12.37
N ILE A 120 2.40 -6.20 -11.22
CA ILE A 120 2.73 -5.08 -10.34
C ILE A 120 4.15 -5.20 -9.77
N TYR A 121 4.58 -6.42 -9.43
CA TYR A 121 5.93 -6.65 -8.90
C TYR A 121 6.98 -6.46 -9.99
N ARG A 122 6.74 -6.99 -11.21
CA ARG A 122 7.64 -6.77 -12.34
C ARG A 122 7.78 -5.30 -12.70
N ARG A 123 6.69 -4.53 -12.68
CA ARG A 123 6.71 -3.08 -12.93
C ARG A 123 7.45 -2.32 -11.82
N ALA A 124 7.27 -2.71 -10.56
CA ALA A 124 8.01 -2.12 -9.44
C ALA A 124 9.51 -2.41 -9.53
N LEU A 125 9.91 -3.65 -9.82
CA LEU A 125 11.30 -4.04 -10.03
C LEU A 125 11.94 -3.26 -11.19
N ALA A 126 11.24 -3.18 -12.32
CA ALA A 126 11.69 -2.41 -13.49
C ALA A 126 11.82 -0.91 -13.19
N HIS A 127 10.89 -0.34 -12.40
CA HIS A 127 10.94 1.08 -12.00
C HIS A 127 12.23 1.41 -11.22
N TYR A 128 12.68 0.50 -10.35
CA TYR A 128 13.91 0.68 -9.57
C TYR A 128 15.15 0.10 -10.25
N GLY A 129 15.02 -0.63 -11.35
CA GLY A 129 16.13 -1.28 -12.03
C GLY A 129 16.81 -2.34 -11.17
N VAL A 130 16.05 -3.11 -10.38
CA VAL A 130 16.57 -4.13 -9.48
C VAL A 130 16.10 -5.52 -9.89
N ASP A 131 16.95 -6.52 -9.66
CA ASP A 131 16.57 -7.91 -9.85
C ASP A 131 15.66 -8.41 -8.71
N ALA A 132 14.78 -9.37 -9.02
CA ALA A 132 13.83 -9.89 -8.04
C ALA A 132 14.53 -10.50 -6.81
N ALA A 133 15.69 -11.14 -6.99
CA ALA A 133 16.47 -11.73 -5.91
C ALA A 133 17.00 -10.69 -4.90
N ASP A 134 17.17 -9.44 -5.35
CA ASP A 134 17.66 -8.31 -4.53
C ASP A 134 16.52 -7.45 -3.97
N ALA A 135 15.27 -7.92 -4.10
CA ALA A 135 14.10 -7.24 -3.62
C ALA A 135 13.40 -8.03 -2.49
N PHE A 136 12.97 -7.28 -1.46
CA PHE A 136 12.22 -7.81 -0.32
C PHE A 136 10.85 -7.12 -0.22
N LEU A 137 9.79 -7.93 -0.08
CA LEU A 137 8.44 -7.43 0.22
C LEU A 137 8.01 -7.84 1.62
N ALA A 138 7.42 -6.91 2.37
CA ALA A 138 6.62 -7.21 3.55
C ALA A 138 5.16 -6.80 3.29
N ASP A 139 4.22 -7.72 3.52
CA ASP A 139 2.79 -7.50 3.32
C ASP A 139 2.00 -8.36 4.30
N ASP A 140 0.83 -7.94 4.74
CA ASP A 140 -0.03 -8.71 5.65
C ASP A 140 -0.87 -9.77 4.90
N SER A 141 -1.12 -9.58 3.62
CA SER A 141 -1.86 -10.51 2.76
C SER A 141 -0.97 -11.64 2.27
N LEU A 142 -1.33 -12.89 2.61
CA LEU A 142 -0.64 -14.08 2.10
C LEU A 142 -0.63 -14.10 0.57
N ALA A 143 -1.75 -13.76 -0.08
CA ALA A 143 -1.83 -13.73 -1.53
C ALA A 143 -0.81 -12.75 -2.14
N ASN A 144 -0.60 -11.59 -1.54
CA ASN A 144 0.39 -10.61 -1.99
C ASN A 144 1.82 -11.13 -1.81
N VAL A 145 2.08 -11.80 -0.68
CA VAL A 145 3.38 -12.44 -0.41
C VAL A 145 3.70 -13.55 -1.43
N GLU A 146 2.71 -14.39 -1.73
CA GLU A 146 2.86 -15.46 -2.72
C GLU A 146 3.05 -14.90 -4.14
N GLY A 147 2.31 -13.83 -4.49
CA GLY A 147 2.49 -13.13 -5.75
C GLY A 147 3.89 -12.51 -5.92
N ALA A 148 4.47 -11.99 -4.85
CA ALA A 148 5.85 -11.50 -4.88
C ALA A 148 6.86 -12.65 -5.04
N ARG A 149 6.64 -13.76 -4.32
CA ARG A 149 7.50 -14.95 -4.42
C ARG A 149 7.45 -15.59 -5.80
N SER A 150 6.30 -15.58 -6.47
CA SER A 150 6.16 -16.16 -7.82
C SER A 150 7.03 -15.47 -8.87
N VAL A 151 7.40 -14.21 -8.65
CA VAL A 151 8.32 -13.48 -9.52
C VAL A 151 9.78 -13.50 -9.04
N GLY A 152 10.09 -14.25 -7.97
CA GLY A 152 11.44 -14.44 -7.45
C GLY A 152 11.87 -13.48 -6.32
N MET A 153 10.98 -12.63 -5.82
CA MET A 153 11.28 -11.77 -4.69
C MET A 153 11.35 -12.56 -3.38
N THR A 154 12.18 -12.11 -2.43
CA THR A 154 12.03 -12.52 -1.04
C THR A 154 10.81 -11.80 -0.45
N ALA A 155 9.91 -12.54 0.21
CA ALA A 155 8.71 -11.93 0.77
C ALA A 155 8.35 -12.49 2.15
N PHE A 156 7.95 -11.58 3.05
CA PHE A 156 7.59 -11.84 4.43
C PHE A 156 6.12 -11.48 4.67
N GLN A 157 5.38 -12.41 5.28
CA GLN A 157 4.01 -12.13 5.71
C GLN A 157 4.00 -11.56 7.12
N LEU A 158 3.53 -10.31 7.26
CA LEU A 158 3.32 -9.69 8.57
C LEU A 158 2.03 -10.21 9.20
N LEU A 159 2.15 -11.23 10.04
CA LEU A 159 1.02 -11.84 10.72
C LEU A 159 0.55 -10.99 11.90
N ARG A 160 -0.74 -11.14 12.22
CA ARG A 160 -1.32 -10.66 13.47
C ARG A 160 -1.71 -11.87 14.33
N VAL A 161 -1.04 -12.02 15.47
CA VAL A 161 -1.25 -13.13 16.43
C VAL A 161 -1.71 -12.53 17.76
N ASP A 162 -2.77 -13.03 18.32
CA ASP A 162 -3.38 -12.53 19.57
C ASP A 162 -3.60 -11.01 19.59
N GLY A 163 -4.01 -10.48 18.44
CA GLY A 163 -4.28 -9.05 18.26
C GLY A 163 -3.05 -8.17 18.04
N GLN A 164 -1.83 -8.72 18.07
CA GLN A 164 -0.58 -7.99 17.88
C GLN A 164 0.12 -8.39 16.58
N PHE A 165 0.66 -7.41 15.87
CA PHE A 165 1.48 -7.65 14.68
C PHE A 165 2.87 -8.17 15.08
N GLN A 166 3.36 -9.15 14.34
CA GLN A 166 4.68 -9.79 14.56
C GLN A 166 5.83 -8.92 14.01
N THR A 167 5.96 -7.71 14.55
CA THR A 167 6.91 -6.71 14.04
C THR A 167 8.36 -7.02 14.36
N ASP A 168 8.65 -7.74 15.44
CA ASP A 168 10.02 -8.20 15.75
C ASP A 168 10.49 -9.23 14.72
N ALA A 169 9.59 -10.11 14.28
CA ALA A 169 9.89 -11.06 13.22
C ALA A 169 10.09 -10.36 11.87
N LEU A 170 9.34 -9.29 11.59
CA LEU A 170 9.57 -8.45 10.43
C LEU A 170 10.96 -7.80 10.45
N LEU A 171 11.35 -7.21 11.58
CA LEU A 171 12.67 -6.59 11.75
C LEU A 171 13.80 -7.61 11.52
N ALA A 172 13.71 -8.78 12.13
CA ALA A 172 14.68 -9.86 11.93
C ALA A 172 14.75 -10.35 10.48
N ALA A 173 13.61 -10.42 9.78
CA ALA A 173 13.55 -10.79 8.37
C ALA A 173 14.24 -9.75 7.48
N VAL A 174 14.05 -8.46 7.73
CA VAL A 174 14.73 -7.36 7.04
C VAL A 174 16.25 -7.45 7.21
N GLU A 175 16.73 -7.63 8.43
CA GLU A 175 18.16 -7.74 8.72
C GLU A 175 18.78 -9.00 8.10
N THR A 176 18.06 -10.12 8.14
CA THR A 176 18.51 -11.36 7.50
C THR A 176 18.61 -11.22 6.00
N PHE A 177 17.65 -10.55 5.35
CA PHE A 177 17.71 -10.29 3.92
C PHE A 177 18.90 -9.40 3.56
N ALA A 178 19.07 -8.28 4.25
CA ALA A 178 20.17 -7.34 4.00
C ALA A 178 21.56 -7.95 4.22
N ALA A 179 21.69 -8.93 5.10
CA ALA A 179 22.96 -9.63 5.33
C ALA A 179 23.37 -10.58 4.19
N ARG A 180 22.40 -11.02 3.36
CA ARG A 180 22.67 -11.90 2.19
C ARG A 180 23.14 -11.12 0.96
N SER A 181 22.80 -9.84 0.89
CA SER A 181 23.09 -8.96 -0.25
C SER A 181 24.44 -8.22 -0.12
N ARG A 182 25.26 -8.59 0.86
CA ARG A 182 26.63 -8.08 1.08
C ARG A 182 27.65 -9.15 0.73
#